data_f55d10eeb4207dde7598134d5845eadb
#
_entry.id   f55d10eeb4207dde7598134d5845eadb
#
_cell.length_a   1.000
_cell.length_b   1.000
_cell.length_c   1.000
_cell.angle_alpha   90.00
_cell.angle_beta   90.00
_cell.angle_gamma   90.00
#
_symmetry.space_group_name_H-M   'P 1'
#
loop_
_entity.id
_entity.type
_entity.pdbx_description
1 polymer ?
#
loop_
_entity_poly.entity_id
_entity_poly.type
_entity_poly.pdbx_seq_one_letter_code
_entity_poly.pdbx_strand_id
1 'polypeptide(L)'
;MTTTDYPDLTAASATTVDDLLPQARADMESLLEAGRHTPLASVPDGPACEPAHSVALLAVSPVPASPIEAPAYSARTDAPVHELGVLDLLAAYRSGATTPTDALDALRARWSDPELSGGAILAVIDGADDAAADSDRRWSDGTARPLEGIFFAVKDIIDVAGAPVTAGSRTTGDRIAATDATVVARLRAAGAIPVLMTATTEFACGAPHNARYGAVTNPWDRDRWAGGSSTGSAGALAARLVPLALGTDTGGSIRVPSALCNLTGIKPTYGLVPRTGVASLSWTLDHIGPMARSAADLRIALEVLAGPDGYDPAAVPDETAQQVRDGLVAAGTAAAPFLAGARLGVPTTWFTELCDAGVLAAWGTVVDTFRNLGAEIVPVDIPDAHRLHDDVTIVMTCELASNQEGALEKFALYDIGTQVRIARGLVPSAVDYLRSVRRRTLAQQETIRAFDTAGIDVLVTPGIGATAARLSDVTMEIDGARYPMQTIVGRNTGLFDYLGLPAVMAPAGFSDGMPVGVQVVGRPWADDTCLRLAQVLQSVTDVHNRRSDG
;
A
#
# COMPACT_ATOMS: atom_id res chain seq x y z
N MET A 1 16.04 -12.33 15.70
CA MET A 1 14.87 -13.10 16.14
C MET A 1 15.05 -14.52 15.68
N THR A 2 15.00 -15.49 16.59
CA THR A 2 15.08 -16.91 16.24
C THR A 2 13.75 -17.35 15.62
N THR A 3 13.79 -18.33 14.73
CA THR A 3 12.66 -18.83 13.92
C THR A 3 11.51 -19.46 14.72
N THR A 4 11.52 -19.40 16.06
CA THR A 4 10.60 -20.09 16.96
C THR A 4 9.47 -19.23 17.52
N ASP A 5 9.37 -17.95 17.19
CA ASP A 5 8.56 -17.00 17.97
C ASP A 5 7.23 -16.56 17.31
N TYR A 6 6.82 -17.20 16.20
CA TYR A 6 5.53 -16.89 15.59
C TYR A 6 4.53 -18.04 15.76
N PRO A 7 3.29 -17.73 16.18
CA PRO A 7 2.26 -18.75 16.29
C PRO A 7 1.94 -19.33 14.91
N ASP A 8 1.55 -20.59 14.91
CA ASP A 8 1.05 -21.25 13.71
C ASP A 8 -0.23 -20.55 13.22
N LEU A 9 -0.11 -19.77 12.16
CA LEU A 9 -1.26 -19.07 11.55
C LEU A 9 -2.23 -19.99 10.83
N THR A 10 -1.95 -21.30 10.77
CA THR A 10 -2.87 -22.33 10.31
C THR A 10 -3.66 -22.96 11.47
N ALA A 11 -3.29 -22.64 12.71
CA ALA A 11 -3.95 -23.17 13.91
C ALA A 11 -5.41 -22.70 14.05
N ALA A 12 -6.19 -23.44 14.78
CA ALA A 12 -7.54 -23.01 15.16
C ALA A 12 -7.48 -21.75 16.04
N SER A 13 -8.49 -20.89 15.89
CA SER A 13 -8.63 -19.69 16.72
C SER A 13 -8.67 -20.03 18.21
N ALA A 14 -7.98 -19.24 19.04
CA ALA A 14 -8.07 -19.34 20.49
C ALA A 14 -9.48 -18.95 20.99
N THR A 15 -9.89 -19.51 22.11
CA THR A 15 -11.23 -19.26 22.65
C THR A 15 -11.32 -17.90 23.33
N THR A 16 -10.27 -17.51 24.06
CA THR A 16 -10.18 -16.26 24.81
C THR A 16 -8.84 -15.58 24.57
N VAL A 17 -8.76 -14.29 24.88
CA VAL A 17 -7.50 -13.54 24.80
C VAL A 17 -6.47 -14.07 25.81
N ASP A 18 -6.91 -14.55 26.96
CA ASP A 18 -6.04 -15.08 28.02
C ASP A 18 -5.26 -16.32 27.57
N ASP A 19 -5.78 -17.10 26.63
CA ASP A 19 -5.10 -18.26 26.06
C ASP A 19 -3.80 -17.86 25.31
N LEU A 20 -3.75 -16.64 24.76
CA LEU A 20 -2.62 -16.12 23.98
C LEU A 20 -1.70 -15.17 24.76
N LEU A 21 -2.12 -14.62 25.89
CA LEU A 21 -1.33 -13.63 26.65
C LEU A 21 0.06 -14.13 27.09
N PRO A 22 0.27 -15.39 27.52
CA PRO A 22 1.61 -15.87 27.88
C PRO A 22 2.59 -15.80 26.71
N GLN A 23 2.19 -16.26 25.52
CA GLN A 23 3.01 -16.18 24.32
C GLN A 23 3.21 -14.72 23.87
N ALA A 24 2.15 -13.91 23.87
CA ALA A 24 2.22 -12.50 23.53
C ALA A 24 3.20 -11.73 24.43
N ARG A 25 3.25 -12.05 25.75
CA ARG A 25 4.23 -11.48 26.67
C ARG A 25 5.65 -11.85 26.30
N ALA A 26 5.92 -13.12 26.02
CA ALA A 26 7.24 -13.58 25.61
C ALA A 26 7.69 -12.90 24.31
N ASP A 27 6.82 -12.81 23.32
CA ASP A 27 7.10 -12.15 22.04
C ASP A 27 7.42 -10.66 22.18
N MET A 28 6.68 -9.96 23.06
CA MET A 28 6.81 -8.52 23.24
C MET A 28 7.94 -8.11 24.20
N GLU A 29 8.39 -8.99 25.10
CA GLU A 29 9.37 -8.64 26.15
C GLU A 29 10.69 -8.10 25.55
N SER A 30 11.23 -8.75 24.53
CA SER A 30 12.46 -8.32 23.86
C SER A 30 12.31 -6.92 23.25
N LEU A 31 11.19 -6.65 22.58
CA LEU A 31 10.90 -5.34 21.96
C LEU A 31 10.78 -4.24 23.02
N LEU A 32 10.07 -4.54 24.13
CA LEU A 32 9.82 -3.58 25.19
C LEU A 32 11.09 -3.28 26.00
N GLU A 33 11.92 -4.29 26.27
CA GLU A 33 13.18 -4.12 27.02
C GLU A 33 14.12 -3.18 26.27
N ALA A 34 14.34 -3.41 24.98
CA ALA A 34 15.13 -2.51 24.15
C ALA A 34 14.61 -1.06 24.18
N GLY A 35 13.28 -0.87 24.17
CA GLY A 35 12.63 0.43 24.25
C GLY A 35 12.78 1.15 25.57
N ARG A 36 12.76 0.43 26.68
CA ARG A 36 12.89 0.98 28.05
C ARG A 36 14.28 1.56 28.30
N HIS A 37 15.31 0.99 27.68
CA HIS A 37 16.70 1.42 27.85
C HIS A 37 17.14 2.53 26.88
N THR A 38 16.33 2.89 25.88
CA THR A 38 16.65 3.98 24.97
C THR A 38 16.40 5.34 25.65
N PRO A 39 17.43 6.23 25.80
CA PRO A 39 17.24 7.53 26.41
C PRO A 39 16.26 8.40 25.61
N LEU A 40 15.34 9.07 26.30
CA LEU A 40 14.46 10.11 25.73
C LEU A 40 14.99 11.54 25.99
N ALA A 41 16.20 11.67 26.54
CA ALA A 41 16.75 12.95 26.97
C ALA A 41 16.96 13.98 25.83
N SER A 42 16.99 13.52 24.58
CA SER A 42 17.12 14.38 23.40
C SER A 42 15.78 14.77 22.76
N VAL A 43 14.65 14.30 23.30
CA VAL A 43 13.33 14.70 22.81
C VAL A 43 13.05 16.13 23.30
N PRO A 44 12.92 17.14 22.41
CA PRO A 44 12.61 18.50 22.85
C PRO A 44 11.34 18.54 23.69
N ASP A 45 11.34 19.37 24.77
CA ASP A 45 10.14 19.70 25.50
C ASP A 45 9.25 20.60 24.63
N GLY A 46 8.48 19.97 23.76
CA GLY A 46 7.54 20.64 22.87
C GLY A 46 6.15 19.99 22.95
N PRO A 47 5.14 20.51 22.25
CA PRO A 47 3.77 19.98 22.27
C PRO A 47 3.66 18.59 21.62
N ALA A 48 4.68 17.77 21.76
CA ALA A 48 4.84 16.41 21.24
C ALA A 48 3.83 15.40 21.82
N CYS A 49 2.83 15.86 22.58
CA CYS A 49 1.81 15.01 23.18
C CYS A 49 0.52 14.88 22.34
N GLU A 50 0.41 15.60 21.22
CA GLU A 50 -0.75 15.45 20.35
C GLU A 50 -0.42 14.49 19.20
N PRO A 51 -0.95 13.26 19.16
CA PRO A 51 -0.68 12.29 18.11
C PRO A 51 -1.00 12.82 16.70
N ALA A 52 -2.01 13.69 16.60
CA ALA A 52 -2.40 14.34 15.35
C ALA A 52 -1.39 15.40 14.88
N HIS A 53 -0.66 16.04 15.78
CA HIS A 53 0.32 17.09 15.45
C HIS A 53 1.72 16.55 15.16
N SER A 54 2.07 15.34 15.59
CA SER A 54 3.41 14.80 15.37
C SER A 54 3.73 14.55 13.89
N VAL A 55 2.70 14.38 13.05
CA VAL A 55 2.86 14.24 11.61
C VAL A 55 2.68 15.56 10.86
N ALA A 56 1.83 16.46 11.35
CA ALA A 56 1.71 17.84 10.86
C ALA A 56 2.99 18.66 11.09
N LEU A 57 3.84 18.24 12.03
CA LEU A 57 5.17 18.82 12.28
C LEU A 57 6.26 18.35 11.27
N LEU A 58 5.93 17.57 10.28
CA LEU A 58 6.71 17.55 9.05
C LEU A 58 6.57 18.95 8.42
N ALA A 59 7.16 19.92 9.11
CA ALA A 59 7.15 21.31 8.72
C ALA A 59 7.48 21.35 7.23
N VAL A 60 6.58 21.92 6.50
CA VAL A 60 6.60 22.09 5.07
C VAL A 60 7.85 22.91 4.70
N SER A 61 8.99 22.23 4.63
CA SER A 61 10.05 22.73 3.77
C SER A 61 9.57 22.49 2.37
N PRO A 62 9.57 23.51 1.50
CA PRO A 62 9.24 23.32 0.09
C PRO A 62 10.06 22.13 -0.42
N VAL A 63 9.40 21.16 -1.03
CA VAL A 63 10.10 20.07 -1.69
C VAL A 63 11.01 20.72 -2.74
N PRO A 64 12.35 20.53 -2.70
CA PRO A 64 13.22 21.04 -3.73
C PRO A 64 12.73 20.51 -5.08
N ALA A 65 12.75 21.34 -6.12
CA ALA A 65 12.42 20.89 -7.46
C ALA A 65 13.32 19.71 -7.81
N SER A 66 12.74 18.54 -8.01
CA SER A 66 13.50 17.34 -8.34
C SER A 66 13.93 17.36 -9.79
N PRO A 67 15.18 16.99 -10.12
CA PRO A 67 15.63 16.84 -11.49
C PRO A 67 15.07 15.59 -12.20
N ILE A 68 14.26 14.79 -11.51
CA ILE A 68 13.63 13.59 -12.06
C ILE A 68 12.50 13.99 -13.01
N GLU A 69 12.71 13.76 -14.31
CA GLU A 69 11.73 13.99 -15.35
C GLU A 69 11.25 12.66 -15.94
N ALA A 70 9.94 12.44 -15.93
CA ALA A 70 9.32 11.28 -16.55
C ALA A 70 8.83 11.63 -17.95
N PRO A 71 8.89 10.68 -18.92
CA PRO A 71 8.35 10.89 -20.25
C PRO A 71 6.82 10.94 -20.21
N ALA A 72 6.24 11.59 -21.24
CA ALA A 72 4.81 11.56 -21.47
C ALA A 72 4.33 10.10 -21.63
N TYR A 73 3.17 9.78 -21.05
CA TYR A 73 2.57 8.46 -21.22
C TYR A 73 2.06 8.28 -22.65
N SER A 74 2.40 7.16 -23.28
CA SER A 74 1.90 6.77 -24.59
C SER A 74 0.79 5.74 -24.41
N ALA A 75 -0.46 6.15 -24.60
CA ALA A 75 -1.60 5.28 -24.41
C ALA A 75 -1.70 4.21 -25.52
N ARG A 76 -2.07 3.00 -25.11
CA ARG A 76 -2.39 1.86 -26.00
C ARG A 76 -3.91 1.78 -26.13
N THR A 77 -4.44 1.88 -27.34
CA THR A 77 -5.89 1.83 -27.58
C THR A 77 -6.34 0.64 -28.42
N ASP A 78 -5.39 -0.16 -28.88
CA ASP A 78 -5.56 -1.32 -29.77
C ASP A 78 -5.52 -2.68 -29.04
N ALA A 79 -5.25 -2.67 -27.73
CA ALA A 79 -5.24 -3.88 -26.92
C ALA A 79 -6.68 -4.26 -26.45
N PRO A 80 -6.93 -5.53 -26.09
CA PRO A 80 -8.20 -5.91 -25.46
C PRO A 80 -8.48 -5.08 -24.20
N VAL A 81 -9.75 -4.72 -23.95
CA VAL A 81 -10.18 -3.84 -22.84
C VAL A 81 -9.55 -4.21 -21.50
N HIS A 82 -9.50 -5.48 -21.15
CA HIS A 82 -8.94 -5.93 -19.87
C HIS A 82 -7.42 -5.72 -19.74
N GLU A 83 -6.71 -5.50 -20.85
CA GLU A 83 -5.28 -5.16 -20.87
C GLU A 83 -5.04 -3.64 -20.72
N LEU A 84 -6.07 -2.82 -20.93
CA LEU A 84 -5.95 -1.37 -20.88
C LEU A 84 -5.86 -0.88 -19.43
N GLY A 85 -4.94 0.06 -19.17
CA GLY A 85 -4.85 0.82 -17.92
C GLY A 85 -5.86 1.96 -17.88
N VAL A 86 -5.78 2.80 -16.85
CA VAL A 86 -6.67 3.96 -16.69
C VAL A 86 -6.49 4.93 -17.85
N LEU A 87 -5.26 5.33 -18.14
CA LEU A 87 -4.96 6.30 -19.21
C LEU A 87 -5.23 5.72 -20.60
N ASP A 88 -5.01 4.42 -20.81
CA ASP A 88 -5.35 3.73 -22.03
C ASP A 88 -6.86 3.77 -22.30
N LEU A 89 -7.68 3.46 -21.28
CA LEU A 89 -9.13 3.50 -21.38
C LEU A 89 -9.65 4.91 -21.65
N LEU A 90 -9.13 5.92 -20.94
CA LEU A 90 -9.51 7.31 -21.19
C LEU A 90 -9.17 7.75 -22.63
N ALA A 91 -8.04 7.29 -23.18
CA ALA A 91 -7.68 7.55 -24.56
C ALA A 91 -8.58 6.78 -25.55
N ALA A 92 -8.92 5.53 -25.24
CA ALA A 92 -9.81 4.72 -26.06
C ALA A 92 -11.24 5.30 -26.09
N TYR A 93 -11.77 5.76 -24.95
CA TYR A 93 -13.07 6.43 -24.89
C TYR A 93 -13.06 7.75 -25.68
N ARG A 94 -12.01 8.56 -25.55
CA ARG A 94 -11.86 9.83 -26.29
C ARG A 94 -11.79 9.64 -27.78
N SER A 95 -11.16 8.56 -28.25
CA SER A 95 -11.05 8.23 -29.69
C SER A 95 -12.27 7.49 -30.25
N GLY A 96 -13.17 7.01 -29.37
CA GLY A 96 -14.29 6.12 -29.77
C GLY A 96 -13.88 4.70 -30.12
N ALA A 97 -12.67 4.25 -29.72
CA ALA A 97 -12.21 2.88 -29.93
C ALA A 97 -13.00 1.88 -29.07
N THR A 98 -13.52 2.30 -27.93
CA THR A 98 -14.48 1.57 -27.09
C THR A 98 -15.34 2.58 -26.32
N THR A 99 -16.39 2.11 -25.65
CA THR A 99 -17.24 2.91 -24.77
C THR A 99 -17.15 2.39 -23.33
N PRO A 100 -17.47 3.22 -22.31
CA PRO A 100 -17.63 2.72 -20.94
C PRO A 100 -18.57 1.52 -20.81
N THR A 101 -19.68 1.47 -21.52
CA THR A 101 -20.60 0.31 -21.52
C THR A 101 -19.93 -0.94 -22.09
N ASP A 102 -19.27 -0.86 -23.26
CA ASP A 102 -18.56 -2.00 -23.86
C ASP A 102 -17.42 -2.47 -22.96
N ALA A 103 -16.72 -1.54 -22.30
CA ALA A 103 -15.64 -1.85 -21.39
C ALA A 103 -16.15 -2.55 -20.11
N LEU A 104 -17.29 -2.15 -19.56
CA LEU A 104 -17.93 -2.84 -18.44
C LEU A 104 -18.31 -4.26 -18.78
N ASP A 105 -18.91 -4.49 -19.95
CA ASP A 105 -19.31 -5.84 -20.40
C ASP A 105 -18.09 -6.75 -20.57
N ALA A 106 -17.02 -6.23 -21.17
CA ALA A 106 -15.77 -6.98 -21.35
C ALA A 106 -15.10 -7.35 -20.01
N LEU A 107 -15.12 -6.48 -19.01
CA LEU A 107 -14.60 -6.75 -17.67
C LEU A 107 -15.53 -7.71 -16.90
N ARG A 108 -16.84 -7.50 -16.96
CA ARG A 108 -17.86 -8.33 -16.29
C ARG A 108 -17.80 -9.80 -16.75
N ALA A 109 -17.53 -10.05 -18.02
CA ALA A 109 -17.36 -11.40 -18.54
C ALA A 109 -16.24 -12.18 -17.84
N ARG A 110 -15.25 -11.49 -17.26
CA ARG A 110 -14.12 -12.07 -16.53
C ARG A 110 -14.40 -12.30 -15.03
N TRP A 111 -15.34 -11.54 -14.43
CA TRP A 111 -15.59 -11.61 -12.97
C TRP A 111 -16.21 -12.95 -12.52
N SER A 112 -16.95 -13.60 -13.40
CA SER A 112 -17.61 -14.88 -13.10
C SER A 112 -16.67 -16.08 -13.22
N ASP A 113 -15.44 -15.89 -13.68
CA ASP A 113 -14.44 -16.95 -13.76
C ASP A 113 -13.69 -17.09 -12.41
N PRO A 114 -13.94 -18.17 -11.65
CA PRO A 114 -13.30 -18.37 -10.35
C PRO A 114 -11.79 -18.60 -10.48
N GLU A 115 -11.30 -19.13 -11.58
CA GLU A 115 -9.86 -19.30 -11.83
C GLU A 115 -9.18 -17.94 -11.98
N LEU A 116 -9.81 -16.97 -12.63
CA LEU A 116 -9.27 -15.63 -12.74
C LEU A 116 -9.38 -14.86 -11.42
N SER A 117 -10.53 -14.95 -10.73
CA SER A 117 -10.76 -14.18 -9.51
C SER A 117 -9.91 -14.64 -8.32
N GLY A 118 -9.62 -15.96 -8.22
CA GLY A 118 -8.78 -16.52 -7.16
C GLY A 118 -9.20 -16.13 -5.74
N GLY A 119 -10.50 -15.87 -5.50
CA GLY A 119 -11.02 -15.38 -4.22
C GLY A 119 -10.91 -13.86 -4.00
N ALA A 120 -10.50 -13.09 -5.02
CA ALA A 120 -10.32 -11.64 -4.88
C ALA A 120 -11.64 -10.87 -4.75
N ILE A 121 -12.72 -11.33 -5.39
CA ILE A 121 -14.02 -10.65 -5.44
C ILE A 121 -14.92 -11.14 -4.30
N LEU A 122 -15.44 -10.22 -3.49
CA LEU A 122 -16.42 -10.51 -2.43
C LEU A 122 -17.86 -10.17 -2.86
N ALA A 123 -18.01 -9.07 -3.58
CA ALA A 123 -19.32 -8.64 -4.10
C ALA A 123 -19.13 -7.79 -5.36
N VAL A 124 -20.11 -7.83 -6.23
CA VAL A 124 -20.29 -6.86 -7.33
C VAL A 124 -21.14 -5.71 -6.78
N ILE A 125 -20.73 -4.49 -7.06
CA ILE A 125 -21.43 -3.27 -6.62
C ILE A 125 -22.50 -2.93 -7.65
N ASP A 126 -23.72 -2.67 -7.18
CA ASP A 126 -24.87 -2.34 -8.02
C ASP A 126 -24.75 -0.94 -8.67
N GLY A 127 -25.48 -0.72 -9.77
CA GLY A 127 -25.61 0.57 -10.44
C GLY A 127 -24.50 0.87 -11.46
N ALA A 128 -23.62 -0.07 -11.74
CA ALA A 128 -22.53 0.12 -12.71
C ALA A 128 -23.06 0.30 -14.15
N ASP A 129 -24.15 -0.36 -14.54
CA ASP A 129 -24.74 -0.26 -15.88
C ASP A 129 -25.25 1.17 -16.15
N ASP A 130 -26.05 1.72 -15.22
CA ASP A 130 -26.57 3.07 -15.35
C ASP A 130 -25.43 4.12 -15.37
N ALA A 131 -24.41 3.92 -14.53
CA ALA A 131 -23.25 4.80 -14.47
C ALA A 131 -22.39 4.73 -15.74
N ALA A 132 -22.22 3.56 -16.34
CA ALA A 132 -21.52 3.40 -17.61
C ALA A 132 -22.27 4.06 -18.77
N ALA A 133 -23.60 3.86 -18.84
CA ALA A 133 -24.44 4.54 -19.83
C ALA A 133 -24.46 6.06 -19.68
N ASP A 134 -24.39 6.58 -18.44
CA ASP A 134 -24.20 8.03 -18.18
C ASP A 134 -22.84 8.51 -18.68
N SER A 135 -21.79 7.73 -18.48
CA SER A 135 -20.45 8.03 -18.96
C SER A 135 -20.37 8.03 -20.48
N ASP A 136 -21.04 7.10 -21.18
CA ASP A 136 -21.14 7.10 -22.66
C ASP A 136 -21.71 8.43 -23.16
N ARG A 137 -22.80 8.91 -22.52
CA ARG A 137 -23.40 10.22 -22.89
C ARG A 137 -22.42 11.37 -22.68
N ARG A 138 -21.72 11.40 -21.54
CA ARG A 138 -20.75 12.46 -21.24
C ARG A 138 -19.59 12.50 -22.23
N TRP A 139 -19.09 11.34 -22.66
CA TRP A 139 -18.07 11.26 -23.71
C TRP A 139 -18.59 11.79 -25.05
N SER A 140 -19.83 11.41 -25.41
CA SER A 140 -20.49 11.90 -26.64
C SER A 140 -20.72 13.41 -26.63
N ASP A 141 -21.12 13.96 -25.48
CA ASP A 141 -21.43 15.37 -25.31
C ASP A 141 -20.20 16.26 -25.06
N GLY A 142 -19.00 15.67 -24.94
CA GLY A 142 -17.77 16.38 -24.62
C GLY A 142 -17.71 16.93 -23.18
N THR A 143 -18.48 16.35 -22.25
CA THR A 143 -18.59 16.74 -20.83
C THR A 143 -17.94 15.70 -19.89
N ALA A 144 -17.08 14.85 -20.42
CA ALA A 144 -16.37 13.81 -19.65
C ALA A 144 -15.52 14.44 -18.53
N ARG A 145 -15.59 13.84 -17.35
CA ARG A 145 -14.82 14.22 -16.15
C ARG A 145 -13.42 13.55 -16.19
N PRO A 146 -12.49 13.89 -15.31
CA PRO A 146 -11.11 13.39 -15.37
C PRO A 146 -10.96 11.87 -15.39
N LEU A 147 -11.82 11.12 -14.69
CA LEU A 147 -11.82 9.65 -14.64
C LEU A 147 -13.12 9.05 -15.19
N GLU A 148 -13.77 9.72 -16.13
CA GLU A 148 -15.07 9.32 -16.66
C GLU A 148 -15.08 7.91 -17.23
N GLY A 149 -15.90 7.04 -16.63
CA GLY A 149 -16.08 5.64 -17.06
C GLY A 149 -14.95 4.69 -16.61
N ILE A 150 -14.05 5.12 -15.72
CA ILE A 150 -13.00 4.25 -15.18
C ILE A 150 -13.57 3.38 -14.06
N PHE A 151 -13.50 2.07 -14.23
CA PHE A 151 -13.96 1.09 -13.25
C PHE A 151 -12.89 0.84 -12.18
N PHE A 152 -13.32 0.77 -10.91
CA PHE A 152 -12.39 0.50 -9.82
C PHE A 152 -12.94 -0.48 -8.79
N ALA A 153 -12.03 -1.21 -8.16
CA ALA A 153 -12.30 -2.10 -7.05
C ALA A 153 -12.00 -1.42 -5.71
N VAL A 154 -12.73 -1.82 -4.68
CA VAL A 154 -12.66 -1.22 -3.34
C VAL A 154 -12.39 -2.31 -2.30
N LYS A 155 -11.34 -2.13 -1.50
CA LYS A 155 -11.00 -3.03 -0.39
C LYS A 155 -12.09 -3.04 0.68
N ASP A 156 -12.45 -4.20 1.19
CA ASP A 156 -13.55 -4.48 2.13
C ASP A 156 -13.38 -3.88 3.56
N ILE A 157 -12.67 -2.78 3.67
CA ILE A 157 -12.64 -1.91 4.87
C ILE A 157 -12.96 -0.46 4.53
N ILE A 158 -13.22 -0.18 3.25
CA ILE A 158 -13.54 1.15 2.72
C ILE A 158 -15.03 1.17 2.41
N ASP A 159 -15.77 2.08 2.99
CA ASP A 159 -17.22 2.18 2.84
C ASP A 159 -17.62 2.60 1.42
N VAL A 160 -18.53 1.81 0.84
CA VAL A 160 -19.24 2.11 -0.41
C VAL A 160 -20.72 2.04 -0.13
N ALA A 161 -21.44 3.13 -0.31
CA ALA A 161 -22.87 3.21 -0.04
C ALA A 161 -23.66 2.08 -0.72
N GLY A 162 -24.44 1.35 0.06
CA GLY A 162 -25.25 0.22 -0.40
C GLY A 162 -24.49 -1.10 -0.56
N ALA A 163 -23.17 -1.12 -0.44
CA ALA A 163 -22.38 -2.34 -0.55
C ALA A 163 -22.09 -2.99 0.82
N PRO A 164 -21.88 -4.32 0.87
CA PRO A 164 -21.41 -4.99 2.08
C PRO A 164 -19.96 -4.58 2.37
N VAL A 165 -19.66 -4.20 3.62
CA VAL A 165 -18.33 -3.87 4.12
C VAL A 165 -18.13 -4.58 5.43
N THR A 166 -17.31 -5.63 5.42
CA THR A 166 -17.23 -6.60 6.51
C THR A 166 -15.88 -6.61 7.23
N ALA A 167 -14.90 -5.85 6.73
CA ALA A 167 -13.52 -5.86 7.20
C ALA A 167 -12.89 -7.27 7.22
N GLY A 168 -13.37 -8.20 6.38
CA GLY A 168 -12.96 -9.60 6.38
C GLY A 168 -13.27 -10.34 7.67
N SER A 169 -14.14 -9.83 8.54
CA SER A 169 -14.37 -10.36 9.88
C SER A 169 -15.76 -11.00 10.05
N ARG A 170 -15.81 -12.05 10.86
CA ARG A 170 -17.06 -12.64 11.34
C ARG A 170 -17.71 -11.81 12.46
N THR A 171 -16.95 -10.88 13.07
CA THR A 171 -17.46 -10.04 14.17
C THR A 171 -18.37 -8.92 13.69
N THR A 172 -18.26 -8.48 12.44
CA THR A 172 -19.01 -7.36 11.85
C THR A 172 -20.40 -7.75 11.31
N GLY A 173 -20.67 -9.05 11.18
CA GLY A 173 -21.88 -9.53 10.52
C GLY A 173 -21.95 -9.12 9.04
N ASP A 174 -23.16 -8.88 8.54
CA ASP A 174 -23.40 -8.47 7.15
C ASP A 174 -23.68 -6.96 7.08
N ARG A 175 -22.72 -6.16 7.56
CA ARG A 175 -22.83 -4.70 7.57
C ARG A 175 -22.89 -4.16 6.15
N ILE A 176 -23.93 -3.35 5.87
CA ILE A 176 -24.03 -2.55 4.64
C ILE A 176 -23.65 -1.11 4.97
N ALA A 177 -22.76 -0.51 4.20
CA ALA A 177 -22.36 0.88 4.40
C ALA A 177 -23.50 1.84 4.00
N ALA A 178 -23.78 2.84 4.83
CA ALA A 178 -24.83 3.83 4.56
C ALA A 178 -24.36 4.95 3.63
N THR A 179 -23.06 5.26 3.65
CA THR A 179 -22.44 6.36 2.88
C THR A 179 -21.15 5.89 2.26
N ASP A 180 -20.72 6.56 1.21
CA ASP A 180 -19.38 6.38 0.66
C ASP A 180 -18.30 6.94 1.61
N ALA A 181 -17.16 6.26 1.69
CA ALA A 181 -15.92 6.87 2.21
C ALA A 181 -15.51 8.05 1.33
N THR A 182 -14.80 9.03 1.90
CA THR A 182 -14.34 10.22 1.16
C THR A 182 -13.63 9.86 -0.15
N VAL A 183 -12.77 8.86 -0.14
CA VAL A 183 -12.02 8.42 -1.33
C VAL A 183 -12.93 7.85 -2.43
N VAL A 184 -13.98 7.13 -2.07
CA VAL A 184 -14.99 6.61 -3.02
C VAL A 184 -15.81 7.75 -3.59
N ALA A 185 -16.29 8.67 -2.74
CA ALA A 185 -17.06 9.84 -3.17
C ALA A 185 -16.29 10.72 -4.15
N ARG A 186 -14.98 10.93 -3.91
CA ARG A 186 -14.10 11.70 -4.81
C ARG A 186 -13.91 11.03 -6.16
N LEU A 187 -13.65 9.73 -6.20
CA LEU A 187 -13.52 8.99 -7.45
C LEU A 187 -14.84 9.01 -8.24
N ARG A 188 -16.00 8.83 -7.58
CA ARG A 188 -17.32 8.97 -8.23
C ARG A 188 -17.55 10.38 -8.77
N ALA A 189 -17.18 11.41 -8.02
CA ALA A 189 -17.29 12.80 -8.47
C ALA A 189 -16.41 13.08 -9.69
N ALA A 190 -15.25 12.43 -9.78
CA ALA A 190 -14.36 12.49 -10.94
C ALA A 190 -14.80 11.61 -12.13
N GLY A 191 -15.88 10.83 -11.99
CA GLY A 191 -16.45 10.02 -13.06
C GLY A 191 -16.09 8.53 -12.99
N ALA A 192 -15.31 8.11 -12.01
CA ALA A 192 -14.99 6.70 -11.86
C ALA A 192 -16.16 5.91 -11.23
N ILE A 193 -16.26 4.64 -11.57
CA ILE A 193 -17.38 3.75 -11.23
C ILE A 193 -16.86 2.61 -10.34
N PRO A 194 -17.23 2.52 -9.06
CA PRO A 194 -16.90 1.37 -8.23
C PRO A 194 -17.72 0.16 -8.67
N VAL A 195 -17.04 -0.97 -8.88
CA VAL A 195 -17.69 -2.17 -9.45
C VAL A 195 -17.52 -3.42 -8.59
N LEU A 196 -16.46 -3.51 -7.78
CA LEU A 196 -16.15 -4.70 -7.00
C LEU A 196 -15.76 -4.33 -5.56
N MET A 197 -16.35 -5.03 -4.59
CA MET A 197 -15.79 -5.15 -3.26
C MET A 197 -14.76 -6.28 -3.26
N THR A 198 -13.55 -6.01 -2.77
CA THR A 198 -12.43 -6.96 -2.84
C THR A 198 -11.94 -7.39 -1.47
N ALA A 199 -11.50 -8.64 -1.39
CA ALA A 199 -11.06 -9.28 -0.17
C ALA A 199 -9.94 -8.51 0.54
N THR A 200 -10.01 -8.50 1.87
CA THR A 200 -8.95 -8.03 2.77
C THR A 200 -8.60 -9.15 3.74
N THR A 201 -7.39 -9.12 4.32
CA THR A 201 -7.18 -9.87 5.55
C THR A 201 -7.98 -9.21 6.68
N GLU A 202 -8.40 -9.97 7.68
CA GLU A 202 -9.29 -9.48 8.73
C GLU A 202 -8.76 -8.20 9.39
N PHE A 203 -9.56 -7.12 9.40
CA PHE A 203 -9.17 -5.78 9.89
C PHE A 203 -7.81 -5.30 9.40
N ALA A 204 -7.42 -5.68 8.19
CA ALA A 204 -6.11 -5.40 7.60
C ALA A 204 -4.91 -6.00 8.37
N CYS A 205 -5.11 -7.02 9.20
CA CYS A 205 -4.09 -7.61 10.08
C CYS A 205 -3.13 -8.61 9.42
N GLY A 206 -3.31 -8.97 8.15
CA GLY A 206 -2.26 -9.61 7.37
C GLY A 206 -2.06 -11.12 7.54
N ALA A 207 -3.09 -11.92 7.89
CA ALA A 207 -3.04 -13.37 7.74
C ALA A 207 -3.51 -13.79 6.34
N PRO A 208 -2.83 -14.73 5.65
CA PRO A 208 -3.23 -15.18 4.32
C PRO A 208 -4.59 -15.87 4.28
N HIS A 209 -4.89 -16.67 5.30
CA HIS A 209 -6.15 -17.40 5.42
C HIS A 209 -7.16 -16.60 6.24
N ASN A 210 -8.15 -16.04 5.55
CA ASN A 210 -9.24 -15.33 6.20
C ASN A 210 -10.34 -16.33 6.60
N ALA A 211 -10.76 -16.32 7.89
CA ALA A 211 -11.76 -17.26 8.39
C ALA A 211 -13.16 -17.05 7.83
N ARG A 212 -13.43 -15.88 7.23
CA ARG A 212 -14.71 -15.55 6.58
C ARG A 212 -14.72 -15.93 5.11
N TYR A 213 -13.64 -15.68 4.38
CA TYR A 213 -13.59 -15.74 2.91
C TYR A 213 -12.58 -16.74 2.35
N GLY A 214 -11.69 -17.27 3.18
CA GLY A 214 -10.55 -18.06 2.72
C GLY A 214 -9.37 -17.19 2.28
N ALA A 215 -8.46 -17.78 1.52
CA ALA A 215 -7.28 -17.08 1.01
C ALA A 215 -7.54 -16.52 -0.40
N VAL A 216 -6.86 -15.41 -0.72
CA VAL A 216 -6.74 -14.94 -2.11
C VAL A 216 -5.46 -15.48 -2.71
N THR A 217 -5.58 -16.25 -3.77
CA THR A 217 -4.45 -16.85 -4.47
C THR A 217 -3.77 -15.85 -5.39
N ASN A 218 -2.45 -15.99 -5.53
CA ASN A 218 -1.67 -15.14 -6.42
C ASN A 218 -1.92 -15.53 -7.89
N PRO A 219 -2.27 -14.60 -8.78
CA PRO A 219 -2.44 -14.91 -10.21
C PRO A 219 -1.19 -15.49 -10.90
N TRP A 220 0.01 -15.28 -10.34
CA TRP A 220 1.26 -15.82 -10.88
C TRP A 220 1.56 -17.26 -10.45
N ASP A 221 1.05 -17.67 -9.29
CA ASP A 221 1.15 -19.03 -8.76
C ASP A 221 0.02 -19.23 -7.75
N ARG A 222 -0.95 -20.08 -8.08
CA ARG A 222 -2.16 -20.32 -7.28
C ARG A 222 -1.92 -20.99 -5.93
N ASP A 223 -0.75 -21.58 -5.73
CA ASP A 223 -0.34 -22.15 -4.43
C ASP A 223 0.23 -21.09 -3.50
N ARG A 224 0.35 -19.84 -3.98
CA ARG A 224 0.92 -18.73 -3.23
C ARG A 224 -0.10 -17.64 -2.92
N TRP A 225 0.21 -16.88 -1.90
CA TRP A 225 -0.60 -15.74 -1.45
C TRP A 225 -0.41 -14.51 -2.37
N ALA A 226 -1.51 -13.80 -2.64
CA ALA A 226 -1.47 -12.56 -3.43
C ALA A 226 -0.79 -11.36 -2.70
N GLY A 227 -0.31 -11.56 -1.47
CA GLY A 227 0.13 -10.46 -0.61
C GLY A 227 -1.07 -9.82 0.10
N GLY A 228 -0.79 -8.91 1.05
CA GLY A 228 -1.88 -8.25 1.80
C GLY A 228 -1.40 -7.05 2.61
N SER A 229 -2.38 -6.43 3.26
CA SER A 229 -3.79 -6.83 3.49
C SER A 229 -4.74 -6.46 2.34
N SER A 230 -4.35 -5.64 1.35
CA SER A 230 -5.18 -5.34 0.16
C SER A 230 -5.11 -6.48 -0.87
N THR A 231 -5.33 -7.70 -0.39
CA THR A 231 -5.08 -8.94 -1.11
C THR A 231 -6.00 -9.10 -2.33
N GLY A 232 -7.30 -8.82 -2.19
CA GLY A 232 -8.26 -8.87 -3.29
C GLY A 232 -8.07 -7.74 -4.30
N SER A 233 -7.70 -6.53 -3.84
CA SER A 233 -7.38 -5.41 -4.74
C SER A 233 -6.22 -5.77 -5.68
N ALA A 234 -5.15 -6.36 -5.14
CA ALA A 234 -4.03 -6.81 -5.94
C ALA A 234 -4.38 -8.00 -6.85
N GLY A 235 -5.08 -9.01 -6.31
CA GLY A 235 -5.54 -10.15 -7.10
C GLY A 235 -6.40 -9.72 -8.31
N ALA A 236 -7.36 -8.81 -8.09
CA ALA A 236 -8.23 -8.29 -9.14
C ALA A 236 -7.45 -7.51 -10.22
N LEU A 237 -6.49 -6.67 -9.82
CA LEU A 237 -5.66 -5.92 -10.76
C LEU A 237 -4.74 -6.83 -11.58
N ALA A 238 -4.05 -7.79 -10.92
CA ALA A 238 -3.13 -8.70 -11.58
C ALA A 238 -3.85 -9.68 -12.51
N ALA A 239 -5.06 -10.12 -12.13
CA ALA A 239 -5.95 -10.92 -12.99
C ALA A 239 -6.68 -10.08 -14.05
N ARG A 240 -6.43 -8.77 -14.12
CA ARG A 240 -7.05 -7.84 -15.09
C ARG A 240 -8.57 -7.82 -15.03
N LEU A 241 -9.13 -7.83 -13.84
CA LEU A 241 -10.57 -7.72 -13.60
C LEU A 241 -11.02 -6.25 -13.52
N VAL A 242 -10.10 -5.34 -13.16
CA VAL A 242 -10.30 -3.88 -13.12
C VAL A 242 -9.00 -3.15 -13.50
N PRO A 243 -9.05 -1.91 -13.98
CA PRO A 243 -7.85 -1.09 -14.25
C PRO A 243 -7.29 -0.39 -13.02
N LEU A 244 -8.11 -0.13 -11.99
CA LEU A 244 -7.78 0.64 -10.80
C LEU A 244 -8.36 -0.05 -9.56
N ALA A 245 -7.67 0.05 -8.42
CA ALA A 245 -8.20 -0.39 -7.14
C ALA A 245 -7.77 0.54 -6.00
N LEU A 246 -8.60 0.62 -4.94
CA LEU A 246 -8.23 1.24 -3.68
C LEU A 246 -7.72 0.19 -2.69
N GLY A 247 -6.65 0.54 -1.99
CA GLY A 247 -6.08 -0.22 -0.89
C GLY A 247 -5.81 0.65 0.33
N THR A 248 -5.35 0.02 1.41
CA THR A 248 -4.85 0.72 2.61
C THR A 248 -3.49 0.15 3.00
N ASP A 249 -2.67 0.95 3.66
CA ASP A 249 -1.30 0.61 4.03
C ASP A 249 -1.01 1.12 5.45
N THR A 250 -0.68 0.20 6.35
CA THR A 250 -0.36 0.47 7.76
C THR A 250 1.02 -0.05 8.13
N GLY A 251 1.49 -1.03 7.38
CA GLY A 251 2.81 -1.64 7.51
C GLY A 251 3.30 -2.21 6.18
N GLY A 252 2.67 -1.83 5.06
CA GLY A 252 2.97 -2.31 3.73
C GLY A 252 1.77 -2.81 2.92
N SER A 253 0.54 -2.63 3.41
CA SER A 253 -0.63 -3.35 2.86
C SER A 253 -1.12 -2.88 1.48
N ILE A 254 -0.58 -1.84 0.87
CA ILE A 254 -0.62 -1.52 -0.57
C ILE A 254 0.63 -2.09 -1.24
N ARG A 255 1.79 -1.82 -0.66
CA ARG A 255 3.10 -2.08 -1.26
C ARG A 255 3.44 -3.56 -1.32
N VAL A 256 3.14 -4.33 -0.27
CA VAL A 256 3.37 -5.78 -0.23
C VAL A 256 2.63 -6.50 -1.35
N PRO A 257 1.29 -6.39 -1.48
CA PRO A 257 0.58 -7.07 -2.56
C PRO A 257 0.96 -6.52 -3.94
N SER A 258 1.33 -5.23 -4.06
CA SER A 258 1.84 -4.69 -5.32
C SER A 258 3.15 -5.37 -5.74
N ALA A 259 4.12 -5.54 -4.82
CA ALA A 259 5.37 -6.23 -5.10
C ALA A 259 5.15 -7.69 -5.53
N LEU A 260 4.28 -8.40 -4.81
CA LEU A 260 4.07 -9.85 -4.99
C LEU A 260 3.15 -10.19 -6.17
N CYS A 261 2.43 -9.21 -6.73
CA CYS A 261 1.53 -9.39 -7.87
C CYS A 261 1.93 -8.62 -9.15
N ASN A 262 3.16 -8.10 -9.24
CA ASN A 262 3.66 -7.33 -10.39
C ASN A 262 2.85 -6.06 -10.67
N LEU A 263 2.53 -5.30 -9.63
CA LEU A 263 1.70 -4.09 -9.69
C LEU A 263 2.47 -2.87 -9.19
N THR A 264 1.92 -1.71 -9.50
CA THR A 264 2.35 -0.44 -8.91
C THR A 264 1.33 0.01 -7.86
N GLY A 265 1.82 0.40 -6.68
CA GLY A 265 0.96 0.92 -5.61
C GLY A 265 1.66 2.05 -4.87
N ILE A 266 0.93 3.07 -4.50
CA ILE A 266 1.45 4.17 -3.71
C ILE A 266 0.83 4.18 -2.32
N LYS A 267 1.68 4.26 -1.30
CA LYS A 267 1.37 4.74 0.03
C LYS A 267 1.71 6.23 0.06
N PRO A 268 0.72 7.13 0.03
CA PRO A 268 0.99 8.56 0.01
C PRO A 268 1.66 9.05 1.29
N THR A 269 2.10 10.29 1.31
CA THR A 269 2.46 10.99 2.54
C THR A 269 1.29 10.93 3.52
N TYR A 270 1.57 10.68 4.81
CA TYR A 270 0.53 10.59 5.84
C TYR A 270 -0.33 11.85 5.88
N GLY A 271 -1.65 11.66 5.86
CA GLY A 271 -2.62 12.75 5.85
C GLY A 271 -2.88 13.40 4.48
N LEU A 272 -2.18 13.01 3.41
CA LEU A 272 -2.47 13.53 2.05
C LEU A 272 -3.83 13.04 1.55
N VAL A 273 -4.18 11.80 1.83
CA VAL A 273 -5.48 11.20 1.49
C VAL A 273 -6.27 10.95 2.77
N PRO A 274 -7.49 11.51 2.93
CA PRO A 274 -8.28 11.36 4.14
C PRO A 274 -8.82 9.94 4.30
N ARG A 275 -9.00 9.52 5.57
CA ARG A 275 -9.39 8.17 5.97
C ARG A 275 -10.85 8.05 6.40
N THR A 276 -11.65 9.11 6.26
CA THR A 276 -13.08 9.11 6.64
C THR A 276 -13.85 8.03 5.89
N GLY A 277 -14.58 7.19 6.62
CA GLY A 277 -15.33 6.06 6.08
C GLY A 277 -14.49 4.81 5.85
N VAL A 278 -13.30 4.69 6.50
CA VAL A 278 -12.43 3.52 6.42
C VAL A 278 -12.24 2.92 7.80
N ALA A 279 -12.42 1.60 7.94
CA ALA A 279 -12.17 0.91 9.20
C ALA A 279 -10.67 0.92 9.52
N SER A 280 -10.33 1.46 10.70
CA SER A 280 -8.93 1.66 11.10
C SER A 280 -8.32 0.38 11.67
N LEU A 281 -7.11 0.06 11.22
CA LEU A 281 -6.19 -0.85 11.89
C LEU A 281 -5.39 -0.08 12.96
N SER A 282 -4.76 1.02 12.56
CA SER A 282 -3.92 1.86 13.43
C SER A 282 -4.02 3.31 12.94
N TRP A 283 -4.81 4.14 13.64
CA TRP A 283 -5.15 5.49 13.17
C TRP A 283 -3.95 6.41 12.98
N THR A 284 -2.82 6.15 13.64
CA THR A 284 -1.61 6.95 13.44
C THR A 284 -0.69 6.42 12.34
N LEU A 285 -0.95 5.20 11.82
CA LEU A 285 -0.16 4.56 10.77
C LEU A 285 -0.95 4.32 9.47
N ASP A 286 -2.28 4.33 9.51
CA ASP A 286 -3.12 4.01 8.36
C ASP A 286 -2.99 5.05 7.24
N HIS A 287 -2.78 4.56 6.03
CA HIS A 287 -2.80 5.32 4.79
C HIS A 287 -3.80 4.68 3.81
N ILE A 288 -4.38 5.50 2.94
CA ILE A 288 -5.19 5.02 1.82
C ILE A 288 -4.48 5.43 0.54
N GLY A 289 -4.46 4.54 -0.44
CA GLY A 289 -3.85 4.86 -1.72
C GLY A 289 -4.37 3.99 -2.86
N PRO A 290 -4.16 4.46 -4.10
CA PRO A 290 -4.51 3.72 -5.29
C PRO A 290 -3.46 2.66 -5.63
N MET A 291 -3.92 1.61 -6.29
CA MET A 291 -3.14 0.53 -6.89
C MET A 291 -3.54 0.41 -8.36
N ALA A 292 -2.58 0.22 -9.25
CA ALA A 292 -2.78 0.05 -10.69
C ALA A 292 -1.63 -0.75 -11.30
N ARG A 293 -1.64 -0.93 -12.63
CA ARG A 293 -0.53 -1.56 -13.33
C ARG A 293 0.61 -0.61 -13.66
N SER A 294 0.34 0.71 -13.73
CA SER A 294 1.37 1.71 -14.05
C SER A 294 1.41 2.87 -13.06
N ALA A 295 2.57 3.49 -12.91
CA ALA A 295 2.74 4.71 -12.13
C ALA A 295 2.00 5.91 -12.74
N ALA A 296 1.87 5.94 -14.06
CA ALA A 296 1.13 6.98 -14.76
C ALA A 296 -0.37 6.96 -14.41
N ASP A 297 -0.98 5.76 -14.30
CA ASP A 297 -2.37 5.60 -13.87
C ASP A 297 -2.58 6.05 -12.41
N LEU A 298 -1.58 5.81 -11.53
CA LEU A 298 -1.66 6.22 -10.13
C LEU A 298 -1.64 7.74 -9.95
N ARG A 299 -0.97 8.46 -10.84
CA ARG A 299 -0.86 9.92 -10.74
C ARG A 299 -2.23 10.58 -10.85
N ILE A 300 -3.01 10.25 -11.88
CA ILE A 300 -4.35 10.81 -12.06
C ILE A 300 -5.32 10.39 -10.95
N ALA A 301 -5.18 9.17 -10.43
CA ALA A 301 -5.99 8.71 -9.30
C ALA A 301 -5.62 9.45 -8.02
N LEU A 302 -4.32 9.61 -7.71
CA LEU A 302 -3.88 10.31 -6.50
C LEU A 302 -4.21 11.81 -6.53
N GLU A 303 -4.15 12.46 -7.69
CA GLU A 303 -4.57 13.86 -7.87
C GLU A 303 -6.03 14.05 -7.40
N VAL A 304 -6.93 13.14 -7.76
CA VAL A 304 -8.34 13.17 -7.36
C VAL A 304 -8.50 12.88 -5.85
N LEU A 305 -7.68 12.00 -5.29
CA LEU A 305 -7.80 11.55 -3.91
C LEU A 305 -7.21 12.54 -2.90
N ALA A 306 -6.21 13.34 -3.28
CA ALA A 306 -5.44 14.21 -2.40
C ALA A 306 -6.25 15.41 -1.88
N GLY A 307 -6.05 15.74 -0.60
CA GLY A 307 -6.58 16.94 0.04
C GLY A 307 -7.51 16.66 1.22
N PRO A 308 -7.76 17.66 2.08
CA PRO A 308 -8.57 17.51 3.28
C PRO A 308 -10.05 17.32 2.94
N ASP A 309 -10.78 16.63 3.82
CA ASP A 309 -12.24 16.45 3.72
C ASP A 309 -13.02 17.16 4.84
N GLY A 310 -12.32 17.78 5.78
CA GLY A 310 -12.89 18.45 6.93
C GLY A 310 -13.33 17.52 8.08
N TYR A 311 -13.11 16.21 7.95
CA TYR A 311 -13.50 15.20 8.94
C TYR A 311 -12.31 14.41 9.49
N ASP A 312 -11.33 14.05 8.66
CA ASP A 312 -10.12 13.39 9.13
C ASP A 312 -9.18 14.39 9.83
N PRO A 313 -8.95 14.27 11.15
CA PRO A 313 -8.11 15.22 11.88
C PRO A 313 -6.64 15.16 11.48
N ALA A 314 -6.20 14.11 10.80
CA ALA A 314 -4.85 13.97 10.29
C ALA A 314 -4.68 14.52 8.88
N ALA A 315 -5.77 14.95 8.22
CA ALA A 315 -5.69 15.48 6.87
C ALA A 315 -4.86 16.77 6.84
N VAL A 316 -4.00 16.85 5.82
CA VAL A 316 -3.13 18.02 5.62
C VAL A 316 -3.92 19.26 5.18
N PRO A 317 -3.39 20.48 5.42
CA PRO A 317 -3.98 21.69 4.87
C PRO A 317 -4.09 21.62 3.34
N ASP A 318 -5.14 22.24 2.79
CA ASP A 318 -5.41 22.18 1.34
C ASP A 318 -4.28 22.81 0.49
N GLU A 319 -3.59 23.82 1.01
CA GLU A 319 -2.42 24.43 0.34
C GLU A 319 -1.30 23.41 0.11
N THR A 320 -1.01 22.56 1.10
CA THR A 320 0.00 21.49 0.97
C THR A 320 -0.46 20.43 -0.02
N ALA A 321 -1.72 20.02 0.07
CA ALA A 321 -2.29 19.06 -0.86
C ALA A 321 -2.31 19.61 -2.31
N GLN A 322 -2.55 20.92 -2.48
CA GLN A 322 -2.51 21.56 -3.79
C GLN A 322 -1.11 21.52 -4.41
N GLN A 323 -0.06 21.75 -3.63
CA GLN A 323 1.32 21.65 -4.12
C GLN A 323 1.63 20.23 -4.65
N VAL A 324 1.16 19.18 -3.96
CA VAL A 324 1.31 17.80 -4.43
C VAL A 324 0.49 17.58 -5.71
N ARG A 325 -0.77 18.03 -5.77
CA ARG A 325 -1.61 17.93 -6.97
C ARG A 325 -0.95 18.60 -8.17
N ASP A 326 -0.42 19.82 -8.00
CA ASP A 326 0.29 20.54 -9.06
C ASP A 326 1.51 19.75 -9.58
N GLY A 327 2.27 19.12 -8.67
CA GLY A 327 3.36 18.22 -9.03
C GLY A 327 2.89 16.99 -9.82
N LEU A 328 1.78 16.39 -9.41
CA LEU A 328 1.18 15.24 -10.10
C LEU A 328 0.72 15.58 -11.53
N VAL A 329 0.14 16.75 -11.73
CA VAL A 329 -0.27 17.24 -13.07
C VAL A 329 0.94 17.54 -13.95
N ALA A 330 1.96 18.20 -13.40
CA ALA A 330 3.15 18.59 -14.16
C ALA A 330 4.06 17.43 -14.57
N ALA A 331 3.97 16.28 -13.90
CA ALA A 331 4.83 15.15 -14.18
C ALA A 331 4.47 14.44 -15.50
N GLY A 332 5.49 13.89 -16.20
CA GLY A 332 5.28 13.10 -17.41
C GLY A 332 5.14 13.91 -18.71
N THR A 333 5.78 15.04 -18.79
CA THR A 333 5.81 15.89 -20.00
C THR A 333 7.14 15.83 -20.76
N ALA A 334 8.17 15.19 -20.22
CA ALA A 334 9.47 15.07 -20.87
C ALA A 334 9.40 14.26 -22.17
N ALA A 335 10.23 14.62 -23.16
CA ALA A 335 10.32 13.89 -24.43
C ALA A 335 11.00 12.52 -24.27
N ALA A 336 11.87 12.37 -23.25
CA ALA A 336 12.58 11.14 -22.93
C ALA A 336 12.88 11.09 -21.43
N PRO A 337 13.08 9.91 -20.84
CA PRO A 337 13.47 9.77 -19.44
C PRO A 337 14.86 10.38 -19.23
N PHE A 338 14.99 11.19 -18.17
CA PHE A 338 16.25 11.87 -17.87
C PHE A 338 16.49 11.93 -16.37
N LEU A 339 17.64 11.44 -15.92
CA LEU A 339 18.01 11.39 -14.51
C LEU A 339 19.35 12.07 -14.21
N ALA A 340 19.96 12.79 -15.19
CA ALA A 340 21.20 13.49 -14.91
C ALA A 340 20.97 14.61 -13.88
N GLY A 341 21.76 14.58 -12.82
CA GLY A 341 21.62 15.46 -11.66
C GLY A 341 20.73 14.91 -10.56
N ALA A 342 19.95 13.82 -10.81
CA ALA A 342 19.21 13.12 -9.77
C ALA A 342 20.17 12.32 -8.88
N ARG A 343 19.95 12.37 -7.58
CA ARG A 343 20.74 11.65 -6.56
C ARG A 343 19.83 10.64 -5.86
N LEU A 344 20.06 9.35 -6.13
CA LEU A 344 19.25 8.27 -5.61
C LEU A 344 19.97 7.57 -4.45
N GLY A 345 19.36 7.59 -3.27
CA GLY A 345 19.86 6.89 -2.10
C GLY A 345 19.65 5.38 -2.25
N VAL A 346 20.63 4.59 -1.84
CA VAL A 346 20.55 3.13 -1.75
C VAL A 346 21.00 2.68 -0.36
N PRO A 347 20.24 1.82 0.34
CA PRO A 347 20.61 1.35 1.67
C PRO A 347 21.73 0.32 1.58
N THR A 348 22.58 0.28 2.63
CA THR A 348 23.64 -0.70 2.79
C THR A 348 23.37 -1.70 3.91
N THR A 349 22.41 -1.38 4.79
CA THR A 349 21.98 -2.20 5.93
C THR A 349 20.45 -2.40 5.91
N TRP A 350 19.93 -3.02 6.93
CA TRP A 350 18.50 -3.28 7.20
C TRP A 350 17.74 -3.85 6.00
N PHE A 351 17.51 -3.05 4.94
CA PHE A 351 16.66 -3.40 3.81
C PHE A 351 17.23 -4.54 2.95
N THR A 352 18.52 -4.79 3.04
CA THR A 352 19.24 -5.82 2.27
C THR A 352 19.61 -7.05 3.10
N GLU A 353 19.45 -7.02 4.42
CA GLU A 353 19.91 -8.08 5.33
C GLU A 353 19.09 -9.37 5.25
N LEU A 354 17.77 -9.26 5.12
CA LEU A 354 16.86 -10.39 4.95
C LEU A 354 16.22 -10.33 3.57
N CYS A 355 17.03 -10.53 2.55
CA CYS A 355 16.62 -10.53 1.16
C CYS A 355 17.23 -11.73 0.44
N ASP A 356 16.38 -12.43 -0.30
CA ASP A 356 16.77 -13.47 -1.23
C ASP A 356 17.70 -12.93 -2.33
N ALA A 357 18.66 -13.72 -2.77
CA ALA A 357 19.63 -13.32 -3.79
C ALA A 357 18.97 -12.88 -5.09
N GLY A 358 17.87 -13.52 -5.50
CA GLY A 358 17.10 -13.12 -6.68
C GLY A 358 16.43 -11.77 -6.52
N VAL A 359 15.92 -11.46 -5.32
CA VAL A 359 15.37 -10.13 -4.98
C VAL A 359 16.44 -9.06 -5.06
N LEU A 360 17.63 -9.30 -4.47
CA LEU A 360 18.76 -8.37 -4.53
C LEU A 360 19.26 -8.17 -5.97
N ALA A 361 19.28 -9.22 -6.79
CA ALA A 361 19.68 -9.12 -8.20
C ALA A 361 18.69 -8.26 -9.00
N ALA A 362 17.37 -8.45 -8.80
CA ALA A 362 16.36 -7.63 -9.46
C ALA A 362 16.45 -6.16 -9.04
N TRP A 363 16.59 -5.88 -7.74
CA TRP A 363 16.82 -4.53 -7.23
C TRP A 363 18.11 -3.90 -7.78
N GLY A 364 19.21 -4.65 -7.80
CA GLY A 364 20.49 -4.21 -8.38
C GLY A 364 20.35 -3.81 -9.85
N THR A 365 19.58 -4.59 -10.63
CA THR A 365 19.27 -4.28 -12.03
C THR A 365 18.52 -2.95 -12.18
N VAL A 366 17.59 -2.65 -11.29
CA VAL A 366 16.87 -1.36 -11.29
C VAL A 366 17.84 -0.21 -10.95
N VAL A 367 18.69 -0.37 -9.92
CA VAL A 367 19.70 0.64 -9.55
C VAL A 367 20.67 0.90 -10.72
N ASP A 368 21.12 -0.15 -11.41
CA ASP A 368 21.98 -0.01 -12.59
C ASP A 368 21.25 0.67 -13.75
N THR A 369 19.96 0.39 -13.94
CA THR A 369 19.14 1.08 -14.93
C THR A 369 19.10 2.59 -14.66
N PHE A 370 18.86 3.00 -13.42
CA PHE A 370 18.85 4.42 -13.06
C PHE A 370 20.23 5.07 -13.23
N ARG A 371 21.31 4.37 -12.86
CA ARG A 371 22.69 4.85 -13.09
C ARG A 371 22.97 5.06 -14.57
N ASN A 372 22.54 4.13 -15.43
CA ASN A 372 22.71 4.25 -16.88
C ASN A 372 21.88 5.39 -17.49
N LEU A 373 20.79 5.80 -16.84
CA LEU A 373 20.01 6.99 -17.20
C LEU A 373 20.61 8.31 -16.67
N GLY A 374 21.74 8.24 -15.96
CA GLY A 374 22.50 9.41 -15.51
C GLY A 374 22.33 9.78 -14.04
N ALA A 375 21.61 8.99 -13.24
CA ALA A 375 21.50 9.23 -11.81
C ALA A 375 22.80 8.93 -11.06
N GLU A 376 23.10 9.75 -10.06
CA GLU A 376 24.14 9.47 -9.06
C GLU A 376 23.55 8.54 -7.98
N ILE A 377 24.23 7.43 -7.70
CA ILE A 377 23.82 6.47 -6.67
C ILE A 377 24.62 6.73 -5.39
N VAL A 378 23.92 7.04 -4.31
CA VAL A 378 24.50 7.48 -3.03
C VAL A 378 24.14 6.49 -1.92
N PRO A 379 25.12 5.91 -1.20
CA PRO A 379 24.82 5.08 -0.03
C PRO A 379 24.17 5.92 1.08
N VAL A 380 23.03 5.45 1.60
CA VAL A 380 22.36 6.09 2.74
C VAL A 380 21.48 5.09 3.50
N ASP A 381 21.61 5.05 4.80
CA ASP A 381 20.81 4.19 5.66
C ASP A 381 19.83 5.01 6.53
N ILE A 382 18.71 4.41 6.86
CA ILE A 382 17.76 4.97 7.83
C ILE A 382 18.34 4.78 9.24
N PRO A 383 18.56 5.86 10.01
CA PRO A 383 19.05 5.75 11.37
C PRO A 383 18.16 4.85 12.23
N ASP A 384 18.77 4.00 13.05
CA ASP A 384 18.10 3.11 14.01
C ASP A 384 16.96 2.25 13.44
N ALA A 385 17.04 1.82 12.16
CA ALA A 385 15.99 1.08 11.46
C ALA A 385 15.46 -0.13 12.25
N HIS A 386 16.35 -0.87 12.95
CA HIS A 386 15.94 -1.99 13.82
C HIS A 386 15.00 -1.52 14.93
N ARG A 387 15.35 -0.42 15.62
CA ARG A 387 14.53 0.12 16.70
C ARG A 387 13.21 0.68 16.18
N LEU A 388 13.22 1.34 15.03
CA LEU A 388 12.01 1.87 14.41
C LEU A 388 11.03 0.75 14.05
N HIS A 389 11.52 -0.40 13.61
CA HIS A 389 10.68 -1.57 13.32
C HIS A 389 9.97 -2.09 14.57
N ASP A 390 10.66 -2.12 15.72
CA ASP A 390 10.05 -2.47 17.00
C ASP A 390 8.94 -1.48 17.37
N ASP A 391 9.21 -0.17 17.24
CA ASP A 391 8.23 0.88 17.51
C ASP A 391 6.99 0.80 16.61
N VAL A 392 7.16 0.47 15.32
CA VAL A 392 6.03 0.18 14.40
C VAL A 392 5.15 -0.92 14.99
N THR A 393 5.76 -2.01 15.45
CA THR A 393 5.03 -3.16 16.01
C THR A 393 4.26 -2.77 17.28
N ILE A 394 4.89 -2.03 18.20
CA ILE A 394 4.26 -1.57 19.44
C ILE A 394 3.06 -0.67 19.13
N VAL A 395 3.25 0.36 18.29
CA VAL A 395 2.19 1.32 17.95
C VAL A 395 1.02 0.61 17.27
N MET A 396 1.29 -0.16 16.21
CA MET A 396 0.26 -0.83 15.43
C MET A 396 -0.56 -1.80 16.27
N THR A 397 0.08 -2.62 17.11
CA THR A 397 -0.65 -3.62 17.91
C THR A 397 -1.45 -3.00 19.05
N CYS A 398 -0.92 -1.95 19.72
CA CYS A 398 -1.66 -1.22 20.75
C CYS A 398 -2.90 -0.54 20.18
N GLU A 399 -2.77 0.13 19.04
CA GLU A 399 -3.89 0.83 18.39
C GLU A 399 -4.93 -0.16 17.86
N LEU A 400 -4.51 -1.30 17.28
CA LEU A 400 -5.42 -2.38 16.93
C LEU A 400 -6.20 -2.89 18.14
N ALA A 401 -5.51 -3.21 19.24
CA ALA A 401 -6.16 -3.72 20.45
C ALA A 401 -7.19 -2.72 21.00
N SER A 402 -6.85 -1.42 20.99
CA SER A 402 -7.77 -0.35 21.39
C SER A 402 -9.00 -0.26 20.47
N ASN A 403 -8.82 -0.41 19.15
CA ASN A 403 -9.95 -0.40 18.19
C ASN A 403 -10.90 -1.58 18.38
N GLN A 404 -10.40 -2.71 18.90
CA GLN A 404 -11.15 -3.96 19.08
C GLN A 404 -11.61 -4.21 20.52
N GLU A 405 -11.37 -3.29 21.47
CA GLU A 405 -11.67 -3.47 22.89
C GLU A 405 -13.14 -3.85 23.13
N GLY A 406 -14.08 -3.15 22.49
CA GLY A 406 -15.53 -3.42 22.61
C GLY A 406 -15.98 -4.75 22.00
N ALA A 407 -15.11 -5.49 21.33
CA ALA A 407 -15.41 -6.75 20.66
C ALA A 407 -14.66 -7.95 21.26
N LEU A 408 -13.94 -7.79 22.38
CA LEU A 408 -13.21 -8.88 23.04
C LEU A 408 -14.13 -10.03 23.50
N GLU A 409 -15.39 -9.76 23.76
CA GLU A 409 -16.40 -10.81 24.04
C GLU A 409 -16.59 -11.76 22.85
N LYS A 410 -16.27 -11.31 21.62
CA LYS A 410 -16.34 -12.07 20.38
C LYS A 410 -14.97 -12.62 19.95
N PHE A 411 -14.01 -12.71 20.87
CA PHE A 411 -12.60 -13.01 20.55
C PHE A 411 -12.42 -14.28 19.70
N ALA A 412 -13.19 -15.34 19.98
CA ALA A 412 -13.16 -16.58 19.21
C ALA A 412 -13.64 -16.45 17.75
N LEU A 413 -14.26 -15.34 17.37
CA LEU A 413 -14.69 -15.09 15.98
C LEU A 413 -13.61 -14.48 15.11
N TYR A 414 -12.55 -13.89 15.71
CA TYR A 414 -11.42 -13.37 14.95
C TYR A 414 -10.55 -14.48 14.36
N ASP A 415 -9.86 -14.16 13.27
CA ASP A 415 -8.77 -14.97 12.74
C ASP A 415 -7.62 -15.05 13.72
N ILE A 416 -6.89 -16.17 13.72
CA ILE A 416 -5.73 -16.34 14.59
C ILE A 416 -4.69 -15.22 14.44
N GLY A 417 -4.47 -14.70 13.23
CA GLY A 417 -3.55 -13.58 12.99
C GLY A 417 -3.99 -12.29 13.69
N THR A 418 -5.29 -11.98 13.70
CA THR A 418 -5.88 -10.86 14.42
C THR A 418 -5.84 -11.08 15.92
N GLN A 419 -6.21 -12.27 16.38
CA GLN A 419 -6.16 -12.64 17.80
C GLN A 419 -4.78 -12.43 18.41
N VAL A 420 -3.73 -12.92 17.74
CA VAL A 420 -2.33 -12.77 18.18
C VAL A 420 -1.92 -11.31 18.27
N ARG A 421 -2.29 -10.47 17.28
CA ARG A 421 -1.96 -9.05 17.31
C ARG A 421 -2.72 -8.29 18.38
N ILE A 422 -3.99 -8.59 18.61
CA ILE A 422 -4.74 -8.03 19.73
C ILE A 422 -4.06 -8.41 21.06
N ALA A 423 -3.73 -9.69 21.27
CA ALA A 423 -3.06 -10.15 22.49
C ALA A 423 -1.71 -9.43 22.70
N ARG A 424 -0.90 -9.27 21.63
CA ARG A 424 0.36 -8.50 21.68
C ARG A 424 0.14 -7.03 22.03
N GLY A 425 -0.92 -6.41 21.54
CA GLY A 425 -1.26 -5.01 21.82
C GLY A 425 -1.70 -4.75 23.26
N LEU A 426 -2.15 -5.77 23.99
CA LEU A 426 -2.52 -5.69 25.39
C LEU A 426 -1.32 -5.83 26.38
N VAL A 427 -0.12 -6.15 25.87
CA VAL A 427 1.09 -6.33 26.71
C VAL A 427 1.80 -5.01 27.04
N PRO A 428 2.03 -4.08 26.08
CA PRO A 428 2.73 -2.84 26.37
C PRO A 428 1.97 -1.97 27.35
N SER A 429 2.71 -1.30 28.24
CA SER A 429 2.12 -0.27 29.09
C SER A 429 1.84 1.02 28.30
N ALA A 430 1.00 1.89 28.83
CA ALA A 430 0.80 3.23 28.27
C ALA A 430 2.13 4.00 28.12
N VAL A 431 3.10 3.77 29.03
CA VAL A 431 4.43 4.40 28.95
C VAL A 431 5.21 3.87 27.74
N ASP A 432 5.16 2.58 27.46
CA ASP A 432 5.84 1.97 26.31
C ASP A 432 5.27 2.53 25.00
N TYR A 433 3.95 2.57 24.86
CA TYR A 433 3.26 3.17 23.72
C TYR A 433 3.64 4.64 23.51
N LEU A 434 3.53 5.46 24.56
CA LEU A 434 3.87 6.89 24.49
C LEU A 434 5.33 7.13 24.12
N ARG A 435 6.26 6.30 24.60
CA ARG A 435 7.67 6.36 24.20
C ARG A 435 7.85 6.07 22.71
N SER A 436 7.19 5.04 22.17
CA SER A 436 7.24 4.73 20.75
C SER A 436 6.66 5.86 19.89
N VAL A 437 5.52 6.44 20.28
CA VAL A 437 4.93 7.59 19.56
C VAL A 437 5.86 8.82 19.61
N ARG A 438 6.50 9.12 20.74
CA ARG A 438 7.43 10.25 20.85
C ARG A 438 8.70 10.06 20.02
N ARG A 439 9.27 8.85 19.97
CA ARG A 439 10.43 8.57 19.12
C ARG A 439 10.14 8.78 17.64
N ARG A 440 8.91 8.61 17.18
CA ARG A 440 8.49 8.84 15.82
C ARG A 440 8.93 10.21 15.29
N THR A 441 8.70 11.29 16.06
CA THR A 441 9.07 12.65 15.64
C THR A 441 10.58 12.80 15.47
N LEU A 442 11.38 12.24 16.38
CA LEU A 442 12.84 12.24 16.26
C LEU A 442 13.30 11.44 15.05
N ALA A 443 12.76 10.23 14.87
CA ALA A 443 13.10 9.36 13.76
C ALA A 443 12.81 10.01 12.40
N GLN A 444 11.68 10.72 12.28
CA GLN A 444 11.37 11.51 11.08
C GLN A 444 12.43 12.58 10.81
N GLN A 445 12.78 13.37 11.84
CA GLN A 445 13.78 14.43 11.72
C GLN A 445 15.17 13.88 11.37
N GLU A 446 15.55 12.75 11.97
CA GLU A 446 16.85 12.11 11.73
C GLU A 446 16.91 11.50 10.33
N THR A 447 15.83 10.88 9.87
CA THR A 447 15.72 10.37 8.51
C THR A 447 15.82 11.50 7.47
N ILE A 448 15.11 12.61 7.68
CA ILE A 448 15.17 13.77 6.78
C ILE A 448 16.59 14.37 6.80
N ARG A 449 17.22 14.50 7.98
CA ARG A 449 18.63 14.94 8.06
C ARG A 449 19.60 14.00 7.34
N ALA A 450 19.37 12.69 7.41
CA ALA A 450 20.18 11.73 6.66
C ALA A 450 20.04 11.94 5.14
N PHE A 451 18.82 12.17 4.66
CA PHE A 451 18.55 12.50 3.26
C PHE A 451 19.22 13.83 2.85
N ASP A 452 19.12 14.87 3.70
CA ASP A 452 19.75 16.18 3.45
C ASP A 452 21.28 16.08 3.41
N THR A 453 21.87 15.37 4.37
CA THR A 453 23.32 15.19 4.46
C THR A 453 23.85 14.41 3.26
N ALA A 454 23.13 13.37 2.82
CA ALA A 454 23.47 12.61 1.63
C ALA A 454 23.11 13.38 0.34
N GLY A 455 22.26 14.42 0.41
CA GLY A 455 21.78 15.20 -0.73
C GLY A 455 20.95 14.38 -1.71
N ILE A 456 20.19 13.39 -1.25
CA ILE A 456 19.40 12.51 -2.11
C ILE A 456 18.02 13.11 -2.39
N ASP A 457 17.49 12.84 -3.58
CA ASP A 457 16.11 13.18 -3.96
C ASP A 457 15.12 12.15 -3.41
N VAL A 458 15.43 10.85 -3.57
CA VAL A 458 14.63 9.72 -3.11
C VAL A 458 15.54 8.57 -2.66
N LEU A 459 15.01 7.69 -1.81
CA LEU A 459 15.63 6.42 -1.42
C LEU A 459 15.03 5.27 -2.25
N VAL A 460 15.87 4.38 -2.77
CA VAL A 460 15.47 3.21 -3.57
C VAL A 460 15.87 1.93 -2.84
N THR A 461 14.89 1.16 -2.34
CA THR A 461 15.14 -0.06 -1.56
C THR A 461 14.59 -1.31 -2.25
N PRO A 462 15.08 -2.52 -1.91
CA PRO A 462 14.31 -3.72 -2.18
C PRO A 462 12.90 -3.58 -1.57
N GLY A 463 11.88 -4.04 -2.28
CA GLY A 463 10.49 -3.94 -1.82
C GLY A 463 10.22 -4.90 -0.65
N ILE A 464 10.16 -6.18 -0.95
CA ILE A 464 9.98 -7.27 0.02
C ILE A 464 11.17 -8.22 -0.11
N GLY A 465 11.65 -8.74 1.01
CA GLY A 465 12.88 -9.55 1.04
C GLY A 465 12.79 -10.92 0.36
N ALA A 466 11.58 -11.38 0.01
CA ALA A 466 11.36 -12.67 -0.66
C ALA A 466 10.16 -12.61 -1.60
N THR A 467 9.99 -13.64 -2.43
CA THR A 467 8.79 -13.83 -3.26
C THR A 467 7.58 -14.28 -2.43
N ALA A 468 6.40 -14.36 -3.06
CA ALA A 468 5.14 -14.64 -2.38
C ALA A 468 5.17 -15.92 -1.53
N ALA A 469 4.62 -15.83 -0.31
CA ALA A 469 4.52 -16.97 0.62
C ALA A 469 3.65 -18.09 0.04
N ARG A 470 4.01 -19.35 0.31
CA ARG A 470 3.14 -20.50 0.04
C ARG A 470 1.95 -20.47 0.99
N LEU A 471 0.77 -20.79 0.47
CA LEU A 471 -0.45 -20.85 1.29
C LEU A 471 -0.46 -22.07 2.22
N SER A 472 0.25 -23.15 1.88
CA SER A 472 0.25 -24.41 2.65
C SER A 472 0.88 -24.31 4.03
N ASP A 473 1.90 -23.48 4.22
CA ASP A 473 2.67 -23.36 5.45
C ASP A 473 2.96 -21.91 5.89
N VAL A 474 2.49 -20.94 5.11
CA VAL A 474 2.61 -19.50 5.39
C VAL A 474 4.06 -19.06 5.63
N THR A 475 5.01 -19.69 4.90
CA THR A 475 6.43 -19.34 4.95
C THR A 475 6.90 -18.66 3.69
N MET A 476 7.98 -17.88 3.82
CA MET A 476 8.75 -17.29 2.72
C MET A 476 10.16 -17.87 2.75
N GLU A 477 10.76 -18.00 1.58
CA GLU A 477 12.10 -18.59 1.44
C GLU A 477 13.13 -17.51 1.09
N ILE A 478 14.27 -17.55 1.77
CA ILE A 478 15.44 -16.71 1.51
C ILE A 478 16.65 -17.64 1.43
N ASP A 479 17.27 -17.74 0.26
CA ASP A 479 18.47 -18.57 -0.01
C ASP A 479 18.34 -20.01 0.52
N GLY A 480 17.15 -20.62 0.33
CA GLY A 480 16.83 -21.98 0.76
C GLY A 480 16.45 -22.13 2.24
N ALA A 481 16.50 -21.07 3.04
CA ALA A 481 16.02 -21.06 4.42
C ALA A 481 14.57 -20.58 4.50
N ARG A 482 13.74 -21.25 5.31
CA ARG A 482 12.34 -20.88 5.50
C ARG A 482 12.16 -19.99 6.72
N TYR A 483 11.41 -18.90 6.53
CA TYR A 483 11.07 -17.94 7.56
C TYR A 483 9.55 -17.80 7.67
N PRO A 484 9.00 -17.64 8.87
CA PRO A 484 7.62 -17.21 9.03
C PRO A 484 7.38 -15.93 8.24
N MET A 485 6.29 -15.88 7.49
CA MET A 485 5.97 -14.75 6.59
C MET A 485 6.06 -13.39 7.31
N GLN A 486 5.63 -13.32 8.57
CA GLN A 486 5.61 -12.11 9.36
C GLN A 486 7.00 -11.50 9.62
N THR A 487 8.05 -12.33 9.59
CA THR A 487 9.44 -11.86 9.73
C THR A 487 9.87 -11.02 8.53
N ILE A 488 9.31 -11.29 7.35
CA ILE A 488 9.75 -10.73 6.07
C ILE A 488 8.82 -9.61 5.58
N VAL A 489 7.49 -9.86 5.60
CA VAL A 489 6.49 -9.05 4.89
C VAL A 489 6.47 -7.62 5.38
N GLY A 490 6.47 -7.18 6.49
CA GLY A 490 6.43 -5.77 6.92
C GLY A 490 7.78 -5.12 7.14
N ARG A 491 8.89 -5.89 7.01
CA ARG A 491 10.21 -5.44 7.40
C ARG A 491 10.68 -4.21 6.64
N ASN A 492 10.60 -4.24 5.33
CA ASN A 492 11.08 -3.16 4.46
C ASN A 492 10.04 -2.05 4.23
N THR A 493 8.80 -2.26 4.61
CA THR A 493 7.70 -1.32 4.33
C THR A 493 7.22 -0.56 5.57
N GLY A 494 7.10 -1.20 6.72
CA GLY A 494 6.48 -0.64 7.92
C GLY A 494 7.15 0.62 8.46
N LEU A 495 8.48 0.77 8.26
CA LEU A 495 9.20 1.96 8.68
C LEU A 495 8.61 3.24 8.06
N PHE A 496 8.20 3.17 6.79
CA PHE A 496 7.70 4.34 6.07
C PHE A 496 6.25 4.69 6.41
N ASP A 497 5.50 3.77 7.01
CA ASP A 497 4.21 4.09 7.66
C ASP A 497 4.46 4.87 8.95
N TYR A 498 5.38 4.40 9.76
CA TYR A 498 5.75 5.05 11.02
C TYR A 498 6.37 6.43 10.78
N LEU A 499 7.23 6.57 9.79
CA LEU A 499 7.82 7.84 9.39
C LEU A 499 6.85 8.76 8.62
N GLY A 500 5.72 8.24 8.13
CA GLY A 500 4.73 9.01 7.35
C GLY A 500 5.22 9.45 5.97
N LEU A 501 6.34 8.89 5.47
CA LEU A 501 6.95 9.26 4.19
C LEU A 501 6.23 8.60 3.01
N PRO A 502 6.08 9.29 1.85
CA PRO A 502 5.50 8.68 0.67
C PRO A 502 6.37 7.54 0.16
N ALA A 503 5.74 6.45 -0.29
CA ALA A 503 6.45 5.30 -0.82
C ALA A 503 5.67 4.65 -1.98
N VAL A 504 6.33 4.48 -3.11
CA VAL A 504 5.81 3.79 -4.29
C VAL A 504 6.47 2.42 -4.39
N MET A 505 5.68 1.37 -4.52
CA MET A 505 6.13 0.05 -4.94
C MET A 505 5.93 -0.08 -6.45
N ALA A 506 6.97 -0.50 -7.16
CA ALA A 506 6.90 -0.74 -8.60
C ALA A 506 7.53 -2.10 -8.96
N PRO A 507 7.11 -2.73 -10.07
CA PRO A 507 7.72 -3.95 -10.57
C PRO A 507 9.21 -3.78 -10.88
N ALA A 508 10.05 -4.67 -10.33
CA ALA A 508 11.51 -4.66 -10.52
C ALA A 508 12.01 -5.81 -11.42
N GLY A 509 11.28 -6.91 -11.46
CA GLY A 509 11.68 -8.13 -12.18
C GLY A 509 11.02 -9.36 -11.61
N PHE A 510 11.68 -10.49 -11.78
CA PHE A 510 11.19 -11.80 -11.33
C PHE A 510 12.33 -12.57 -10.67
N SER A 511 12.00 -13.35 -9.65
CA SER A 511 12.85 -14.38 -9.05
C SER A 511 12.06 -15.69 -9.03
N ASP A 512 12.62 -16.75 -9.62
CA ASP A 512 11.98 -18.07 -9.76
C ASP A 512 10.55 -18.01 -10.34
N GLY A 513 10.36 -17.17 -11.36
CA GLY A 513 9.07 -16.96 -12.02
C GLY A 513 8.08 -16.08 -11.25
N MET A 514 8.38 -15.70 -10.02
CA MET A 514 7.54 -14.85 -9.18
C MET A 514 7.95 -13.38 -9.23
N PRO A 515 6.98 -12.44 -9.18
CA PRO A 515 7.27 -11.02 -9.20
C PRO A 515 8.12 -10.55 -8.02
N VAL A 516 8.97 -9.56 -8.29
CA VAL A 516 9.78 -8.81 -7.31
C VAL A 516 9.53 -7.31 -7.49
N GLY A 517 9.36 -6.60 -6.38
CA GLY A 517 9.15 -5.15 -6.37
C GLY A 517 10.36 -4.37 -5.88
N VAL A 518 10.49 -3.14 -6.39
CA VAL A 518 11.38 -2.09 -5.87
C VAL A 518 10.54 -1.01 -5.20
N GLN A 519 11.02 -0.48 -4.08
CA GLN A 519 10.36 0.58 -3.35
C GLN A 519 11.11 1.91 -3.52
N VAL A 520 10.39 2.95 -3.92
CA VAL A 520 10.88 4.32 -4.05
C VAL A 520 10.26 5.15 -2.94
N VAL A 521 11.08 5.77 -2.10
CA VAL A 521 10.64 6.53 -0.92
C VAL A 521 11.11 7.97 -1.03
N GLY A 522 10.19 8.90 -0.88
CA GLY A 522 10.43 10.33 -0.96
C GLY A 522 10.49 11.01 0.41
N ARG A 523 10.83 12.30 0.38
CA ARG A 523 10.59 13.21 1.49
C ARG A 523 9.08 13.40 1.67
N PRO A 524 8.62 13.94 2.81
CA PRO A 524 7.24 14.35 2.93
C PRO A 524 6.81 15.22 1.75
N TRP A 525 5.64 14.93 1.19
CA TRP A 525 5.02 15.64 0.07
C TRP A 525 5.73 15.47 -1.30
N ALA A 526 6.73 14.59 -1.38
CA ALA A 526 7.39 14.23 -2.65
C ALA A 526 6.73 13.03 -3.34
N ASP A 527 5.41 12.87 -3.18
CA ASP A 527 4.61 11.78 -3.75
C ASP A 527 4.73 11.75 -5.29
N ASP A 528 4.69 12.92 -5.92
CA ASP A 528 4.88 13.08 -7.36
C ASP A 528 6.27 12.64 -7.82
N THR A 529 7.31 12.98 -7.06
CA THR A 529 8.70 12.60 -7.36
C THR A 529 8.89 11.08 -7.31
N CYS A 530 8.29 10.40 -6.32
CA CYS A 530 8.30 8.95 -6.24
C CYS A 530 7.61 8.30 -7.45
N LEU A 531 6.44 8.82 -7.84
CA LEU A 531 5.72 8.33 -9.01
C LEU A 531 6.45 8.62 -10.32
N ARG A 532 7.12 9.77 -10.45
CA ARG A 532 7.96 10.09 -11.62
C ARG A 532 9.08 9.06 -11.78
N LEU A 533 9.82 8.74 -10.71
CA LEU A 533 10.90 7.76 -10.81
C LEU A 533 10.38 6.37 -11.19
N ALA A 534 9.24 5.95 -10.61
CA ALA A 534 8.59 4.71 -11.01
C ALA A 534 8.14 4.73 -12.49
N GLN A 535 7.62 5.85 -12.99
CA GLN A 535 7.26 6.02 -14.39
C GLN A 535 8.50 6.01 -15.32
N VAL A 536 9.63 6.60 -14.90
CA VAL A 536 10.90 6.49 -15.60
C VAL A 536 11.31 5.03 -15.75
N LEU A 537 11.29 4.26 -14.67
CA LEU A 537 11.60 2.83 -14.72
C LEU A 537 10.70 2.09 -15.73
N GLN A 538 9.40 2.33 -15.66
CA GLN A 538 8.41 1.68 -16.54
C GLN A 538 8.50 2.12 -18.01
N SER A 539 9.06 3.28 -18.28
CA SER A 539 9.27 3.75 -19.67
C SER A 539 10.47 3.09 -20.38
N VAL A 540 11.39 2.50 -19.61
CA VAL A 540 12.61 1.85 -20.14
C VAL A 540 12.65 0.34 -19.90
N THR A 541 11.63 -0.18 -19.23
CA THR A 541 11.45 -1.62 -18.98
C THR A 541 10.02 -2.04 -19.33
N ASP A 542 9.81 -3.32 -19.59
CA ASP A 542 8.48 -3.89 -19.89
C ASP A 542 7.95 -4.77 -18.74
N VAL A 543 8.64 -4.83 -17.61
CA VAL A 543 8.32 -5.71 -16.47
C VAL A 543 6.87 -5.55 -16.03
N HIS A 544 6.40 -4.30 -15.90
CA HIS A 544 5.03 -3.98 -15.46
C HIS A 544 3.93 -4.42 -16.45
N ASN A 545 4.27 -4.64 -17.72
CA ASN A 545 3.35 -5.12 -18.76
C ASN A 545 3.22 -6.65 -18.78
N ARG A 546 4.15 -7.37 -18.14
CA ARG A 546 4.09 -8.83 -18.08
C ARG A 546 2.89 -9.29 -17.27
N ARG A 547 2.36 -10.42 -17.65
CA ARG A 547 1.19 -11.06 -17.03
C ARG A 547 1.49 -12.49 -16.66
N SER A 548 0.72 -13.01 -15.72
CA SER A 548 0.64 -14.44 -15.48
C SER A 548 0.03 -15.11 -16.72
N ASP A 549 0.61 -16.20 -17.16
CA ASP A 549 0.11 -17.00 -18.28
C ASP A 549 -1.16 -17.79 -17.91
N GLY A 550 -1.89 -17.33 -16.94
CA GLY A 550 -3.25 -17.56 -16.44
C GLY A 550 -3.70 -18.98 -16.27
#